data_e86167ce94575b3b0df5f3d146f9a98b
#
_entry.id   e86167ce94575b3b0df5f3d146f9a98b
#
_cell.length_a   1.000
_cell.length_b   1.000
_cell.length_c   1.000
_cell.angle_alpha   90.00
_cell.angle_beta   90.00
_cell.angle_gamma   90.00
#
_symmetry.space_group_name_H-M   'P 1'
#
loop_
_entity.id
_entity.type
_entity.pdbx_description
1 polymer ?
#
loop_
_entity_poly.entity_id
_entity_poly.type
_entity_poly.pdbx_seq_one_letter_code
_entity_poly.pdbx_strand_id
1 'polypeptide(L)'
;MKRARILQITLFLSFLNITAAISISAQFPSLRETTIRDQEERWHRSREFPRLRRNQIFDTLAAREELRAKATARDLRAVAVSEEDKARFAAFLKQPRAGIFRLHDISSCHESERVYNVEEPCPAHVAEKGSAYSFTERDYEFKLLADIYLEKDSFRIRKFETLSFLTDLGDVPLENLTFATSGIREMAEFVPSLDKKQVMAQAGIASRGFQIGKYVYKTSRPLRENSTYALRSITYRSENENISVKTKRVDIVVAFRVVRKHEDGSVIILWKELQRRDAPKLADKKFVAQNFGARHR
;
A
#
# COMPACT_ATOMS: atom_id res chain seq x y z
N MET A 1 -27.31 -76.12 12.76
CA MET A 1 -27.16 -75.22 13.88
C MET A 1 -25.65 -74.96 14.12
N LYS A 2 -25.09 -73.86 13.63
CA LYS A 2 -23.70 -73.44 13.86
C LYS A 2 -23.72 -71.97 14.22
N ARG A 3 -23.37 -71.66 15.48
CA ARG A 3 -23.22 -70.28 16.01
C ARG A 3 -21.90 -69.68 15.50
N ALA A 4 -21.99 -68.58 14.78
CA ALA A 4 -20.82 -67.73 14.42
C ALA A 4 -20.62 -66.71 15.55
N ARG A 5 -19.44 -66.72 16.14
CA ARG A 5 -18.96 -65.71 17.11
C ARG A 5 -18.37 -64.56 16.30
N ILE A 6 -18.96 -63.35 16.47
CA ILE A 6 -18.42 -62.12 15.95
C ILE A 6 -17.44 -61.56 16.98
N LEU A 7 -16.17 -61.48 16.58
CA LEU A 7 -15.10 -60.87 17.35
C LEU A 7 -15.11 -59.36 17.08
N GLN A 8 -15.52 -58.55 18.09
CA GLN A 8 -15.40 -57.09 18.04
C GLN A 8 -13.96 -56.72 18.34
N ILE A 9 -13.21 -56.23 17.32
CA ILE A 9 -11.92 -55.60 17.50
C ILE A 9 -12.20 -54.11 17.67
N THR A 10 -12.10 -53.61 18.89
CA THR A 10 -12.15 -52.19 19.22
C THR A 10 -10.78 -51.58 18.93
N LEU A 11 -10.66 -50.89 17.82
CA LEU A 11 -9.47 -50.14 17.45
C LEU A 11 -9.52 -48.79 18.16
N PHE A 12 -8.76 -48.60 19.23
CA PHE A 12 -8.51 -47.30 19.87
C PHE A 12 -7.55 -46.52 18.96
N LEU A 13 -8.09 -45.63 18.12
CA LEU A 13 -7.33 -44.63 17.42
C LEU A 13 -7.15 -43.44 18.36
N SER A 14 -6.01 -43.41 19.04
CA SER A 14 -5.51 -42.26 19.75
C SER A 14 -5.13 -41.17 18.73
N PHE A 15 -6.02 -40.22 18.48
CA PHE A 15 -5.67 -39.02 17.73
C PHE A 15 -4.76 -38.15 18.61
N LEU A 16 -3.47 -38.28 18.39
CA LEU A 16 -2.48 -37.30 18.84
C LEU A 16 -2.68 -36.05 18.00
N ASN A 17 -3.40 -35.07 18.52
CA ASN A 17 -3.46 -33.72 17.96
C ASN A 17 -2.10 -33.06 18.17
N ILE A 18 -1.18 -33.28 17.23
CA ILE A 18 0.01 -32.43 17.08
C ILE A 18 -0.45 -31.18 16.38
N THR A 19 -0.90 -30.18 17.14
CA THR A 19 -1.00 -28.79 16.69
C THR A 19 0.42 -28.28 16.50
N ALA A 20 1.03 -28.62 15.36
CA ALA A 20 2.20 -27.92 14.88
C ALA A 20 1.74 -26.52 14.54
N ALA A 21 1.92 -25.57 15.46
CA ALA A 21 1.91 -24.16 15.17
C ALA A 21 3.04 -23.91 14.17
N ILE A 22 2.73 -24.01 12.88
CA ILE A 22 3.62 -23.57 11.83
C ILE A 22 3.64 -22.05 11.95
N SER A 23 4.60 -21.53 12.73
CA SER A 23 5.00 -20.13 12.65
C SER A 23 5.54 -19.95 11.24
N ILE A 24 4.68 -19.51 10.32
CA ILE A 24 5.10 -18.98 9.03
C ILE A 24 5.74 -17.62 9.34
N SER A 25 6.95 -17.63 9.89
CA SER A 25 7.85 -16.52 9.72
C SER A 25 8.09 -16.48 8.21
N ALA A 26 7.51 -15.48 7.53
CA ALA A 26 7.83 -15.22 6.14
C ALA A 26 9.35 -14.99 6.10
N GLN A 27 10.09 -16.07 5.86
CA GLN A 27 11.53 -16.04 5.71
C GLN A 27 11.77 -15.27 4.42
N PHE A 28 12.03 -13.97 4.57
CA PHE A 28 12.70 -13.26 3.51
C PHE A 28 13.97 -14.07 3.19
N PRO A 29 14.24 -14.38 1.93
CA PRO A 29 15.47 -15.08 1.57
C PRO A 29 16.63 -14.34 2.22
N SER A 30 17.48 -15.06 2.94
CA SER A 30 18.65 -14.50 3.59
C SER A 30 19.45 -13.72 2.56
N LEU A 31 19.44 -12.40 2.70
CA LEU A 31 20.22 -11.51 1.84
C LEU A 31 21.69 -11.91 2.04
N ARG A 32 22.37 -12.34 0.98
CA ARG A 32 23.81 -12.55 1.03
C ARG A 32 24.46 -11.26 1.52
N GLU A 33 25.43 -11.35 2.40
CA GLU A 33 26.12 -10.20 3.03
C GLU A 33 26.61 -9.15 2.03
N THR A 34 26.94 -9.55 0.81
CA THR A 34 27.29 -8.64 -0.30
C THR A 34 26.18 -7.64 -0.65
N THR A 35 24.93 -8.04 -0.57
CA THR A 35 23.79 -7.16 -0.89
C THR A 35 23.55 -6.11 0.19
N ILE A 36 23.89 -6.43 1.45
CA ILE A 36 23.76 -5.49 2.57
C ILE A 36 24.85 -4.43 2.47
N ARG A 37 26.08 -4.81 2.14
CA ARG A 37 27.23 -3.89 2.00
C ARG A 37 27.04 -2.90 0.85
N ASP A 38 26.59 -3.36 -0.31
CA ASP A 38 26.27 -2.50 -1.47
C ASP A 38 25.10 -1.54 -1.17
N GLN A 39 24.16 -1.93 -0.34
CA GLN A 39 23.06 -1.07 0.11
C GLN A 39 23.53 -0.05 1.15
N GLU A 40 24.44 -0.41 2.04
CA GLU A 40 25.03 0.51 3.00
C GLU A 40 25.88 1.57 2.30
N GLU A 41 26.67 1.22 1.29
CA GLU A 41 27.46 2.19 0.53
C GLU A 41 26.59 3.14 -0.29
N ARG A 42 25.51 2.66 -0.92
CA ARG A 42 24.53 3.53 -1.57
C ARG A 42 23.80 4.42 -0.58
N TRP A 43 23.57 3.94 0.62
CA TRP A 43 22.90 4.69 1.67
C TRP A 43 23.81 5.78 2.27
N HIS A 44 25.12 5.52 2.39
CA HIS A 44 26.09 6.54 2.81
C HIS A 44 26.24 7.68 1.80
N ARG A 45 26.14 7.41 0.51
CA ARG A 45 26.08 8.45 -0.56
C ARG A 45 24.76 9.24 -0.53
N SER A 46 23.72 8.74 0.10
CA SER A 46 22.42 9.40 0.15
C SER A 46 22.17 10.22 1.44
N ARG A 47 23.20 10.54 2.22
CA ARG A 47 23.02 11.31 3.47
C ARG A 47 22.51 12.74 3.25
N GLU A 48 22.62 13.30 2.06
CA GLU A 48 21.98 14.58 1.70
C GLU A 48 20.47 14.45 1.42
N PHE A 49 20.02 13.26 1.08
CA PHE A 49 18.63 12.99 0.73
C PHE A 49 17.60 13.23 1.86
N PRO A 50 17.87 12.98 3.15
CA PRO A 50 16.86 13.20 4.19
C PRO A 50 16.46 14.66 4.36
N ARG A 51 17.41 15.60 4.24
CA ARG A 51 17.12 17.04 4.37
C ARG A 51 16.33 17.59 3.19
N LEU A 52 16.73 17.25 1.97
CA LEU A 52 16.02 17.65 0.76
C LEU A 52 14.60 17.07 0.71
N ARG A 53 14.41 15.80 1.09
CA ARG A 53 13.07 15.19 1.17
C ARG A 53 12.20 15.83 2.24
N ARG A 54 12.76 16.23 3.36
CA ARG A 54 12.01 16.90 4.43
C ARG A 54 11.43 18.21 3.92
N ASN A 55 12.24 19.08 3.33
CA ASN A 55 11.79 20.36 2.77
C ASN A 55 10.75 20.12 1.67
N GLN A 56 10.97 19.13 0.78
CA GLN A 56 9.98 18.77 -0.24
C GLN A 56 8.62 18.37 0.32
N ILE A 57 8.57 17.69 1.48
CA ILE A 57 7.31 17.33 2.11
C ILE A 57 6.60 18.54 2.68
N PHE A 58 7.33 19.46 3.33
CA PHE A 58 6.74 20.70 3.84
C PHE A 58 6.22 21.58 2.71
N ASP A 59 7.02 21.74 1.66
CA ASP A 59 6.62 22.49 0.47
C ASP A 59 5.38 21.83 -0.19
N THR A 60 5.35 20.49 -0.20
CA THR A 60 4.23 19.71 -0.74
C THR A 60 2.95 19.92 0.08
N LEU A 61 3.04 19.98 1.41
CA LEU A 61 1.86 20.19 2.26
C LEU A 61 1.30 21.59 2.16
N ALA A 62 2.17 22.60 2.13
CA ALA A 62 1.75 23.99 1.89
C ALA A 62 1.09 24.12 0.51
N ALA A 63 1.70 23.54 -0.53
CA ALA A 63 1.15 23.50 -1.87
C ALA A 63 -0.21 22.78 -1.95
N ARG A 64 -0.40 21.73 -1.15
CA ARG A 64 -1.67 21.00 -1.07
C ARG A 64 -2.83 21.90 -0.62
N GLU A 65 -2.65 22.62 0.47
CA GLU A 65 -3.70 23.51 0.99
C GLU A 65 -4.00 24.63 -0.01
N GLU A 66 -2.98 25.18 -0.65
CA GLU A 66 -3.14 26.19 -1.68
C GLU A 66 -3.89 25.65 -2.91
N LEU A 67 -3.55 24.45 -3.39
CA LEU A 67 -4.23 23.82 -4.51
C LEU A 67 -5.69 23.50 -4.19
N ARG A 68 -5.98 23.02 -2.98
CA ARG A 68 -7.37 22.78 -2.56
C ARG A 68 -8.18 24.07 -2.52
N ALA A 69 -7.58 25.14 -2.05
CA ALA A 69 -8.24 26.46 -2.01
C ALA A 69 -8.49 27.02 -3.42
N LYS A 70 -7.68 26.64 -4.41
CA LYS A 70 -7.77 27.13 -5.80
C LYS A 70 -8.56 26.20 -6.72
N ALA A 71 -8.97 25.00 -6.26
CA ALA A 71 -9.69 24.05 -7.08
C ALA A 71 -10.98 24.66 -7.64
N THR A 72 -11.07 24.69 -8.97
CA THR A 72 -12.22 25.23 -9.67
C THR A 72 -13.31 24.16 -9.86
N ALA A 73 -14.54 24.60 -10.17
CA ALA A 73 -15.62 23.68 -10.53
C ALA A 73 -15.27 22.83 -11.77
N ARG A 74 -14.39 23.32 -12.66
CA ARG A 74 -13.88 22.58 -13.82
C ARG A 74 -12.92 21.46 -13.38
N ASP A 75 -11.98 21.75 -12.47
CA ASP A 75 -11.05 20.78 -11.96
C ASP A 75 -11.76 19.65 -11.22
N LEU A 76 -12.78 19.98 -10.43
CA LEU A 76 -13.59 19.01 -9.72
C LEU A 76 -14.42 18.11 -10.67
N ARG A 77 -14.94 18.70 -11.77
CA ARG A 77 -15.64 17.91 -12.81
C ARG A 77 -14.70 16.93 -13.52
N ALA A 78 -13.46 17.34 -13.81
CA ALA A 78 -12.50 16.48 -14.49
C ALA A 78 -12.15 15.20 -13.70
N VAL A 79 -12.19 15.24 -12.37
CA VAL A 79 -12.00 14.07 -11.50
C VAL A 79 -13.31 13.41 -11.05
N ALA A 80 -14.45 13.97 -11.47
CA ALA A 80 -15.74 13.43 -11.06
C ALA A 80 -16.01 12.07 -11.70
N VAL A 81 -16.65 11.21 -10.92
CA VAL A 81 -17.20 9.94 -11.39
C VAL A 81 -18.58 10.26 -12.00
N SER A 82 -18.92 9.62 -13.13
CA SER A 82 -20.21 9.80 -13.78
C SER A 82 -21.38 9.39 -12.86
N GLU A 83 -22.54 10.01 -13.03
CA GLU A 83 -23.73 9.60 -12.28
C GLU A 83 -24.17 8.18 -12.65
N GLU A 84 -23.91 7.74 -13.88
CA GLU A 84 -24.14 6.36 -14.31
C GLU A 84 -23.31 5.37 -13.47
N ASP A 85 -22.00 5.60 -13.31
CA ASP A 85 -21.14 4.73 -12.49
C ASP A 85 -21.54 4.76 -11.01
N LYS A 86 -21.90 5.94 -10.48
CA LYS A 86 -22.41 6.04 -9.11
C LYS A 86 -23.70 5.26 -8.91
N ALA A 87 -24.62 5.35 -9.85
CA ALA A 87 -25.89 4.60 -9.80
C ALA A 87 -25.65 3.10 -9.91
N ARG A 88 -24.77 2.68 -10.84
CA ARG A 88 -24.40 1.27 -11.02
C ARG A 88 -23.87 0.63 -9.74
N PHE A 89 -23.06 1.36 -8.97
CA PHE A 89 -22.44 0.86 -7.75
C PHE A 89 -23.11 1.38 -6.45
N ALA A 90 -24.33 1.94 -6.54
CA ALA A 90 -25.00 2.56 -5.42
C ALA A 90 -25.17 1.63 -4.19
N ALA A 91 -25.49 0.35 -4.41
CA ALA A 91 -25.61 -0.63 -3.35
C ALA A 91 -24.27 -0.88 -2.62
N PHE A 92 -23.18 -0.99 -3.40
CA PHE A 92 -21.82 -1.16 -2.85
C PHE A 92 -21.37 0.08 -2.07
N LEU A 93 -21.66 1.27 -2.58
CA LEU A 93 -21.26 2.55 -1.97
C LEU A 93 -21.96 2.85 -0.65
N LYS A 94 -23.04 2.14 -0.30
CA LYS A 94 -23.66 2.20 1.04
C LYS A 94 -22.85 1.48 2.11
N GLN A 95 -21.88 0.65 1.72
CA GLN A 95 -21.02 -0.04 2.68
C GLN A 95 -20.09 0.97 3.38
N PRO A 96 -19.84 0.80 4.69
CA PRO A 96 -18.89 1.64 5.39
C PRO A 96 -17.48 1.45 4.81
N ARG A 97 -16.72 2.53 4.71
CA ARG A 97 -15.32 2.51 4.24
C ARG A 97 -15.17 2.00 2.81
N ALA A 98 -16.18 2.19 1.98
CA ALA A 98 -16.16 1.98 0.54
C ALA A 98 -16.20 3.32 -0.20
N GLY A 99 -15.77 3.32 -1.45
CA GLY A 99 -15.81 4.53 -2.27
C GLY A 99 -15.52 4.24 -3.73
N ILE A 100 -15.70 5.27 -4.54
CA ILE A 100 -15.42 5.29 -5.98
C ILE A 100 -14.74 6.60 -6.34
N PHE A 101 -13.72 6.56 -7.21
CA PHE A 101 -13.05 7.75 -7.70
C PHE A 101 -12.48 7.53 -9.10
N ARG A 102 -12.20 8.63 -9.81
CA ARG A 102 -11.53 8.62 -11.10
C ARG A 102 -10.04 8.93 -10.89
N LEU A 103 -9.15 8.18 -11.50
CA LEU A 103 -7.71 8.35 -11.41
C LEU A 103 -7.12 8.57 -12.80
N HIS A 104 -6.45 9.69 -13.02
CA HIS A 104 -5.79 10.02 -14.30
C HIS A 104 -4.40 9.41 -14.38
N ASP A 105 -3.96 9.04 -15.59
CA ASP A 105 -2.54 8.71 -15.80
C ASP A 105 -1.73 10.00 -15.82
N ILE A 106 -0.72 10.11 -14.97
CA ILE A 106 0.08 11.32 -14.87
C ILE A 106 0.87 11.60 -16.16
N SER A 107 1.21 10.56 -16.92
CA SER A 107 1.92 10.74 -18.20
C SER A 107 1.03 11.43 -19.23
N SER A 108 -0.27 11.11 -19.27
CA SER A 108 -1.22 11.78 -20.16
C SER A 108 -1.39 13.25 -19.86
N CYS A 109 -1.24 13.62 -18.58
CA CYS A 109 -1.33 15.03 -18.13
C CYS A 109 -0.09 15.86 -18.45
N HIS A 110 1.06 15.25 -18.66
CA HIS A 110 2.31 15.96 -19.02
C HIS A 110 2.44 16.26 -20.50
N GLU A 111 1.94 15.38 -21.36
CA GLU A 111 2.00 15.57 -22.81
C GLU A 111 1.08 16.70 -23.31
N SER A 112 0.06 17.04 -22.53
CA SER A 112 -0.95 18.04 -22.89
C SER A 112 -0.50 19.50 -22.75
N GLU A 113 0.75 19.80 -22.37
CA GLU A 113 1.24 21.18 -22.41
C GLU A 113 1.28 21.77 -23.81
N ARG A 114 1.22 20.94 -24.86
CA ARG A 114 1.25 21.36 -26.27
C ARG A 114 -0.07 21.26 -27.03
N VAL A 115 -1.01 20.44 -26.53
CA VAL A 115 -2.33 20.27 -27.15
C VAL A 115 -3.38 20.17 -26.04
N TYR A 116 -4.03 21.31 -25.74
CA TYR A 116 -5.19 21.31 -24.85
C TYR A 116 -6.31 20.55 -25.52
N ASN A 117 -6.65 19.37 -25.01
CA ASN A 117 -7.95 18.80 -25.27
C ASN A 117 -8.96 19.65 -24.46
N VAL A 118 -9.74 20.45 -25.16
CA VAL A 118 -10.66 21.42 -24.55
C VAL A 118 -11.79 20.75 -23.79
N GLU A 119 -12.06 19.47 -24.08
CA GLU A 119 -13.21 18.76 -23.53
C GLU A 119 -12.96 18.18 -22.14
N GLU A 120 -11.76 17.62 -21.86
CA GLU A 120 -11.42 17.13 -20.52
C GLU A 120 -9.93 17.38 -20.18
N PRO A 121 -9.51 18.60 -19.86
CA PRO A 121 -8.14 18.86 -19.45
C PRO A 121 -7.86 18.22 -18.08
N CYS A 122 -6.65 17.77 -17.88
CA CYS A 122 -6.19 17.34 -16.56
C CYS A 122 -6.43 18.44 -15.53
N PRO A 123 -7.00 18.11 -14.36
CA PRO A 123 -7.32 19.09 -13.34
C PRO A 123 -6.05 19.76 -12.81
N ALA A 124 -5.91 21.07 -13.03
CA ALA A 124 -4.70 21.82 -12.70
C ALA A 124 -4.55 22.03 -11.19
N HIS A 125 -5.66 22.20 -10.49
CA HIS A 125 -5.74 22.54 -9.06
C HIS A 125 -6.13 21.35 -8.16
N VAL A 126 -6.08 20.13 -8.68
CA VAL A 126 -6.19 18.91 -7.89
C VAL A 126 -4.79 18.31 -7.70
N ALA A 127 -4.50 17.83 -6.50
CA ALA A 127 -3.21 17.28 -6.16
C ALA A 127 -2.75 16.23 -7.19
N GLU A 128 -1.51 16.37 -7.71
CA GLU A 128 -0.94 15.53 -8.77
C GLU A 128 -1.88 15.40 -10.00
N LYS A 129 -2.63 16.43 -10.29
CA LYS A 129 -3.59 16.46 -11.43
C LYS A 129 -4.57 15.26 -11.41
N GLY A 130 -4.98 14.82 -10.22
CA GLY A 130 -5.89 13.68 -10.07
C GLY A 130 -5.28 12.32 -10.39
N SER A 131 -3.95 12.21 -10.43
CA SER A 131 -3.26 10.95 -10.78
C SER A 131 -2.80 10.14 -9.57
N ALA A 132 -2.95 10.67 -8.36
CA ALA A 132 -2.53 10.03 -7.12
C ALA A 132 -3.63 10.15 -6.06
N TYR A 133 -3.85 9.08 -5.29
CA TYR A 133 -4.95 8.97 -4.33
C TYR A 133 -4.50 8.35 -3.01
N SER A 134 -5.00 8.88 -1.90
CA SER A 134 -4.80 8.33 -0.57
C SER A 134 -6.09 7.68 -0.05
N PHE A 135 -6.06 6.38 0.13
CA PHE A 135 -7.12 5.63 0.82
C PHE A 135 -7.18 5.99 2.31
N THR A 136 -6.03 6.44 2.87
CA THR A 136 -5.95 6.89 4.26
C THR A 136 -6.77 8.16 4.47
N GLU A 137 -6.60 9.14 3.60
CA GLU A 137 -7.27 10.44 3.66
C GLU A 137 -8.58 10.46 2.85
N ARG A 138 -8.80 9.47 1.98
CA ARG A 138 -9.95 9.34 1.07
C ARG A 138 -10.07 10.51 0.11
N ASP A 139 -8.90 10.95 -0.41
CA ASP A 139 -8.81 12.11 -1.27
C ASP A 139 -7.60 12.03 -2.20
N TYR A 140 -7.58 12.90 -3.21
CA TYR A 140 -6.40 13.10 -4.06
C TYR A 140 -5.25 13.68 -3.25
N GLU A 141 -4.06 13.19 -3.54
CA GLU A 141 -2.90 13.54 -2.73
C GLU A 141 -1.64 13.57 -3.61
N PHE A 142 -0.60 14.24 -3.16
CA PHE A 142 0.70 14.20 -3.84
C PHE A 142 1.32 12.79 -3.74
N LYS A 143 2.07 12.37 -4.77
CA LYS A 143 2.71 11.05 -4.87
C LYS A 143 3.44 10.61 -3.61
N LEU A 144 4.09 11.57 -2.92
CA LEU A 144 4.86 11.26 -1.70
C LEU A 144 3.97 10.98 -0.48
N LEU A 145 2.70 11.35 -0.54
CA LEU A 145 1.70 11.18 0.52
C LEU A 145 0.57 10.22 0.12
N ALA A 146 0.41 9.97 -1.18
CA ALA A 146 -0.60 9.08 -1.73
C ALA A 146 -0.27 7.59 -1.48
N ASP A 147 -1.30 6.77 -1.33
CA ASP A 147 -1.15 5.33 -1.22
C ASP A 147 -0.93 4.67 -2.59
N ILE A 148 -1.53 5.23 -3.65
CA ILE A 148 -1.29 4.82 -5.05
C ILE A 148 -1.22 6.04 -5.96
N TYR A 149 -0.55 5.88 -7.10
CA TYR A 149 -0.67 6.77 -8.24
C TYR A 149 -0.62 5.96 -9.55
N LEU A 150 -1.17 6.54 -10.63
CA LEU A 150 -1.19 5.94 -11.95
C LEU A 150 -0.14 6.59 -12.84
N GLU A 151 0.74 5.77 -13.43
CA GLU A 151 1.79 6.23 -14.36
C GLU A 151 2.08 5.15 -15.40
N LYS A 152 1.95 5.51 -16.68
CA LYS A 152 2.21 4.61 -17.81
C LYS A 152 1.50 3.27 -17.66
N ASP A 153 0.17 3.33 -17.55
CA ASP A 153 -0.69 2.15 -17.36
C ASP A 153 -0.24 1.22 -16.22
N SER A 154 0.28 1.80 -15.15
CA SER A 154 0.70 1.04 -13.98
C SER A 154 0.35 1.76 -12.69
N PHE A 155 -0.25 1.02 -11.77
CA PHE A 155 -0.33 1.47 -10.37
C PHE A 155 1.04 1.42 -9.75
N ARG A 156 1.40 2.49 -9.02
CA ARG A 156 2.67 2.63 -8.33
C ARG A 156 2.47 3.16 -6.93
N ILE A 157 3.39 2.81 -6.03
CA ILE A 157 3.47 3.30 -4.67
C ILE A 157 4.79 4.02 -4.48
N ARG A 158 4.75 5.25 -3.95
CA ARG A 158 5.94 6.04 -3.63
C ARG A 158 5.80 6.80 -2.31
N LYS A 159 4.90 6.38 -1.44
CA LYS A 159 4.61 7.08 -0.19
C LYS A 159 5.84 7.14 0.71
N PHE A 160 6.07 8.30 1.32
CA PHE A 160 7.20 8.54 2.21
C PHE A 160 7.03 7.82 3.55
N GLU A 161 8.13 7.32 4.13
CA GLU A 161 8.16 6.62 5.44
C GLU A 161 7.13 5.51 5.60
N THR A 162 6.88 4.78 4.51
CA THR A 162 5.94 3.67 4.50
C THR A 162 6.59 2.39 4.06
N LEU A 163 6.06 1.29 4.57
CA LEU A 163 6.21 -0.03 3.99
C LEU A 163 4.89 -0.37 3.30
N SER A 164 4.90 -0.35 1.97
CA SER A 164 3.69 -0.57 1.18
C SER A 164 3.96 -1.51 0.03
N PHE A 165 2.98 -2.34 -0.28
CA PHE A 165 3.02 -3.26 -1.41
C PHE A 165 1.59 -3.59 -1.86
N LEU A 166 1.47 -3.97 -3.12
CA LEU A 166 0.20 -4.40 -3.72
C LEU A 166 0.37 -5.69 -4.50
N THR A 167 -0.73 -6.40 -4.69
CA THR A 167 -0.83 -7.59 -5.53
C THR A 167 -2.08 -7.53 -6.41
N ASP A 168 -2.02 -8.19 -7.55
CA ASP A 168 -3.15 -8.40 -8.45
C ASP A 168 -3.85 -9.70 -8.05
N LEU A 169 -5.15 -9.64 -7.79
CA LEU A 169 -6.01 -10.78 -7.44
C LEU A 169 -6.74 -11.34 -8.66
N GLY A 170 -6.63 -10.67 -9.82
CA GLY A 170 -7.37 -10.98 -11.04
C GLY A 170 -8.81 -10.49 -11.01
N ASP A 171 -9.66 -11.10 -11.82
CA ASP A 171 -11.08 -10.73 -11.94
C ASP A 171 -11.90 -11.31 -10.79
N VAL A 172 -11.84 -10.67 -9.63
CA VAL A 172 -12.61 -11.03 -8.44
C VAL A 172 -13.46 -9.84 -8.02
N PRO A 173 -14.79 -9.96 -7.93
CA PRO A 173 -15.66 -8.89 -7.44
C PRO A 173 -15.30 -8.48 -6.01
N LEU A 174 -15.33 -7.17 -5.72
CA LEU A 174 -14.97 -6.64 -4.39
C LEU A 174 -15.88 -7.17 -3.29
N GLU A 175 -17.14 -7.42 -3.60
CA GLU A 175 -18.14 -7.94 -2.68
C GLU A 175 -17.72 -9.29 -2.09
N ASN A 176 -17.06 -10.13 -2.89
CA ASN A 176 -16.63 -11.47 -2.51
C ASN A 176 -15.34 -11.51 -1.70
N LEU A 177 -14.67 -10.37 -1.52
CA LEU A 177 -13.40 -10.32 -0.81
C LEU A 177 -13.61 -10.23 0.71
N THR A 178 -12.82 -11.04 1.41
CA THR A 178 -12.72 -11.06 2.87
C THR A 178 -11.25 -11.15 3.28
N PHE A 179 -10.98 -11.09 4.58
CA PHE A 179 -9.64 -11.40 5.09
C PHE A 179 -9.17 -12.83 4.81
N ALA A 180 -10.09 -13.77 4.64
CA ALA A 180 -9.77 -15.16 4.31
C ALA A 180 -9.40 -15.34 2.83
N THR A 181 -9.65 -14.34 1.98
CA THR A 181 -9.29 -14.39 0.58
C THR A 181 -7.78 -14.51 0.43
N SER A 182 -7.34 -15.54 -0.29
CA SER A 182 -5.92 -15.75 -0.59
C SER A 182 -5.35 -14.53 -1.35
N GLY A 183 -4.14 -14.13 -1.02
CA GLY A 183 -3.54 -12.87 -1.47
C GLY A 183 -3.81 -11.70 -0.50
N ILE A 184 -4.99 -11.63 0.11
CA ILE A 184 -5.30 -10.66 1.17
C ILE A 184 -4.85 -11.19 2.52
N ARG A 185 -5.14 -12.46 2.81
CA ARG A 185 -4.74 -13.12 4.06
C ARG A 185 -3.23 -13.05 4.28
N GLU A 186 -2.46 -13.49 3.30
CA GLU A 186 -1.00 -13.49 3.36
C GLU A 186 -0.44 -12.05 3.50
N MET A 187 -1.08 -11.08 2.84
CA MET A 187 -0.75 -9.66 2.97
C MET A 187 -1.04 -9.14 4.38
N ALA A 188 -2.17 -9.52 4.98
CA ALA A 188 -2.57 -9.08 6.32
C ALA A 188 -1.72 -9.73 7.43
N GLU A 189 -1.30 -10.99 7.23
CA GLU A 189 -0.44 -11.76 8.14
C GLU A 189 1.03 -11.33 8.08
N PHE A 190 1.45 -10.60 7.04
CA PHE A 190 2.82 -10.09 6.96
C PHE A 190 3.17 -9.28 8.21
N VAL A 191 4.27 -9.63 8.88
CA VAL A 191 4.74 -8.97 10.09
C VAL A 191 5.79 -7.90 9.73
N PRO A 192 5.46 -6.60 9.86
CA PRO A 192 6.42 -5.55 9.63
C PRO A 192 7.45 -5.49 10.76
N SER A 193 8.69 -5.17 10.43
CA SER A 193 9.74 -4.97 11.44
C SER A 193 9.49 -3.70 12.25
N LEU A 194 9.98 -3.70 13.49
CA LEU A 194 10.02 -2.53 14.37
C LEU A 194 11.35 -1.78 14.28
N ASP A 195 12.37 -2.38 13.68
CA ASP A 195 13.67 -1.74 13.46
C ASP A 195 13.66 -0.94 12.16
N LYS A 196 14.06 0.33 12.21
CA LYS A 196 14.04 1.25 11.06
C LYS A 196 14.87 0.74 9.88
N LYS A 197 16.04 0.13 10.12
CA LYS A 197 16.90 -0.39 9.06
C LYS A 197 16.23 -1.59 8.37
N GLN A 198 15.62 -2.47 9.16
CA GLN A 198 14.89 -3.62 8.63
C GLN A 198 13.62 -3.20 7.88
N VAL A 199 12.88 -2.19 8.34
CA VAL A 199 11.76 -1.63 7.59
C VAL A 199 12.21 -1.11 6.22
N MET A 200 13.35 -0.42 6.15
CA MET A 200 13.91 0.04 4.88
C MET A 200 14.34 -1.13 3.98
N ALA A 201 14.92 -2.17 4.55
CA ALA A 201 15.25 -3.39 3.81
C ALA A 201 13.99 -4.08 3.28
N GLN A 202 12.93 -4.21 4.10
CA GLN A 202 11.62 -4.74 3.68
C GLN A 202 11.01 -3.91 2.56
N ALA A 203 11.09 -2.57 2.63
CA ALA A 203 10.62 -1.68 1.57
C ALA A 203 11.42 -1.87 0.26
N GLY A 204 12.73 -2.07 0.36
CA GLY A 204 13.59 -2.44 -0.77
C GLY A 204 13.22 -3.78 -1.41
N ILE A 205 12.85 -4.78 -0.60
CA ILE A 205 12.35 -6.07 -1.09
C ILE A 205 11.00 -5.87 -1.79
N ALA A 206 10.07 -5.14 -1.18
CA ALA A 206 8.78 -4.82 -1.78
C ALA A 206 8.91 -4.09 -3.13
N SER A 207 9.91 -3.22 -3.25
CA SER A 207 10.22 -2.53 -4.52
C SER A 207 10.65 -3.50 -5.64
N ARG A 208 11.46 -4.50 -5.34
CA ARG A 208 11.88 -5.54 -6.29
C ARG A 208 10.77 -6.57 -6.54
N GLY A 209 9.94 -6.79 -5.54
CA GLY A 209 8.89 -7.80 -5.51
C GLY A 209 9.30 -9.04 -4.73
N PHE A 210 8.33 -9.60 -4.00
CA PHE A 210 8.45 -10.86 -3.28
C PHE A 210 7.20 -11.71 -3.50
N GLN A 211 7.31 -13.00 -3.33
CA GLN A 211 6.23 -13.95 -3.57
C GLN A 211 5.84 -14.66 -2.28
N ILE A 212 4.52 -14.76 -2.03
CA ILE A 212 3.96 -15.63 -1.01
C ILE A 212 2.86 -16.47 -1.69
N GLY A 213 3.00 -17.79 -1.65
CA GLY A 213 2.13 -18.67 -2.40
C GLY A 213 2.19 -18.39 -3.91
N LYS A 214 1.04 -18.21 -4.53
CA LYS A 214 0.95 -17.84 -5.96
C LYS A 214 0.99 -16.35 -6.24
N TYR A 215 0.96 -15.50 -5.22
CA TYR A 215 0.86 -14.05 -5.37
C TYR A 215 2.23 -13.39 -5.28
N VAL A 216 2.45 -12.42 -6.15
CA VAL A 216 3.64 -11.56 -6.13
C VAL A 216 3.24 -10.20 -5.61
N TYR A 217 3.91 -9.73 -4.57
CA TYR A 217 3.71 -8.43 -3.92
C TYR A 217 4.81 -7.48 -4.34
N LYS A 218 4.44 -6.28 -4.80
CA LYS A 218 5.40 -5.31 -5.32
C LYS A 218 4.87 -3.88 -5.14
N THR A 219 5.74 -2.87 -5.25
CA THR A 219 5.33 -1.46 -5.24
C THR A 219 4.77 -0.97 -6.58
N SER A 220 4.70 -1.81 -7.60
CA SER A 220 4.05 -1.47 -8.86
C SER A 220 3.38 -2.68 -9.51
N ARG A 221 2.23 -2.45 -10.17
CA ARG A 221 1.49 -3.46 -10.93
C ARG A 221 0.90 -2.85 -12.19
N PRO A 222 0.92 -3.59 -13.31
CA PRO A 222 0.21 -3.17 -14.51
C PRO A 222 -1.27 -2.94 -14.21
N LEU A 223 -1.82 -1.89 -14.79
CA LEU A 223 -3.25 -1.64 -14.79
C LEU A 223 -3.95 -2.65 -15.71
N ARG A 224 -5.02 -3.25 -15.24
CA ARG A 224 -5.91 -4.10 -16.02
C ARG A 224 -7.35 -3.75 -15.67
N GLU A 225 -8.15 -3.48 -16.69
CA GLU A 225 -9.58 -3.31 -16.51
C GLU A 225 -10.21 -4.61 -15.98
N ASN A 226 -11.22 -4.50 -15.15
CA ASN A 226 -11.87 -5.61 -14.47
C ASN A 226 -10.96 -6.43 -13.54
N SER A 227 -9.74 -5.99 -13.25
CA SER A 227 -8.90 -6.61 -12.23
C SER A 227 -9.07 -5.93 -10.88
N THR A 228 -8.98 -6.75 -9.85
CA THR A 228 -8.99 -6.35 -8.46
C THR A 228 -7.59 -6.47 -7.87
N TYR A 229 -7.20 -5.48 -7.11
CA TYR A 229 -5.91 -5.39 -6.44
C TYR A 229 -6.12 -5.34 -4.93
N ALA A 230 -5.18 -5.91 -4.19
CA ALA A 230 -5.06 -5.68 -2.75
C ALA A 230 -3.81 -4.86 -2.47
N LEU A 231 -3.93 -3.87 -1.59
CA LEU A 231 -2.87 -2.98 -1.13
C LEU A 231 -2.77 -3.06 0.38
N ARG A 232 -1.55 -3.12 0.91
CA ARG A 232 -1.27 -2.78 2.31
C ARG A 232 -0.33 -1.61 2.36
N SER A 233 -0.67 -0.62 3.19
CA SER A 233 0.12 0.58 3.42
C SER A 233 0.31 0.79 4.90
N ILE A 234 1.58 0.71 5.36
CA ILE A 234 1.98 0.85 6.76
C ILE A 234 2.78 2.13 6.87
N THR A 235 2.17 3.18 7.38
CA THR A 235 2.82 4.49 7.59
C THR A 235 3.40 4.54 9.00
N TYR A 236 4.73 4.60 9.09
CA TYR A 236 5.44 4.77 10.35
C TYR A 236 5.62 6.26 10.64
N ARG A 237 5.40 6.64 11.89
CA ARG A 237 5.74 7.98 12.36
C ARG A 237 7.10 7.96 13.02
N SER A 238 8.00 8.86 12.63
CA SER A 238 9.23 9.13 13.37
C SER A 238 8.90 10.04 14.55
N GLU A 239 9.16 9.60 15.79
CA GLU A 239 8.90 10.39 16.99
C GLU A 239 9.87 11.59 17.15
N ASN A 240 11.00 11.59 16.43
CA ASN A 240 12.07 12.59 16.55
C ASN A 240 11.93 13.78 15.61
N GLU A 241 10.83 13.95 14.93
CA GLU A 241 10.70 15.01 13.96
C GLU A 241 9.70 16.05 14.43
N ASN A 242 10.21 17.26 14.67
CA ASN A 242 9.45 18.52 14.74
C ASN A 242 8.68 18.81 13.44
N ILE A 243 8.25 17.76 12.74
CA ILE A 243 7.45 17.87 11.53
C ILE A 243 6.00 17.94 11.98
N SER A 244 5.43 19.12 11.87
CA SER A 244 4.00 19.41 12.05
C SER A 244 3.08 18.67 11.06
N VAL A 245 3.61 17.72 10.31
CA VAL A 245 2.81 16.88 9.42
C VAL A 245 2.05 15.88 10.27
N LYS A 246 0.76 16.09 10.45
CA LYS A 246 -0.18 15.19 11.10
C LYS A 246 -0.41 13.91 10.28
N THR A 247 0.64 13.27 9.74
CA THR A 247 0.51 11.95 9.16
C THR A 247 0.23 10.97 10.30
N LYS A 248 -1.01 10.53 10.36
CA LYS A 248 -1.42 9.51 11.34
C LYS A 248 -0.62 8.25 11.08
N ARG A 249 -0.03 7.71 12.13
CA ARG A 249 0.54 6.37 12.12
C ARG A 249 -0.59 5.37 11.86
N VAL A 250 -0.60 4.75 10.68
CA VAL A 250 -1.69 3.88 10.24
C VAL A 250 -1.19 2.70 9.42
N ASP A 251 -1.81 1.55 9.61
CA ASP A 251 -1.64 0.34 8.82
C ASP A 251 -3.01 -0.03 8.24
N ILE A 252 -3.16 0.11 6.93
CA ILE A 252 -4.40 -0.19 6.23
C ILE A 252 -4.21 -1.34 5.25
N VAL A 253 -5.27 -2.13 5.09
CA VAL A 253 -5.43 -3.08 3.99
C VAL A 253 -6.67 -2.67 3.21
N VAL A 254 -6.48 -2.44 1.91
CA VAL A 254 -7.52 -1.98 0.98
C VAL A 254 -7.59 -2.94 -0.19
N ALA A 255 -8.79 -3.24 -0.64
CA ALA A 255 -9.02 -3.84 -1.95
C ALA A 255 -9.62 -2.79 -2.87
N PHE A 256 -9.15 -2.73 -4.13
CA PHE A 256 -9.67 -1.83 -5.13
C PHE A 256 -9.76 -2.52 -6.50
N ARG A 257 -10.75 -2.14 -7.29
CA ARG A 257 -11.04 -2.72 -8.60
C ARG A 257 -11.10 -1.63 -9.65
N VAL A 258 -10.46 -1.86 -10.78
CA VAL A 258 -10.64 -1.04 -11.98
C VAL A 258 -11.93 -1.48 -12.66
N VAL A 259 -12.94 -0.64 -12.62
CA VAL A 259 -14.26 -0.97 -13.17
C VAL A 259 -14.51 -0.40 -14.57
N ARG A 260 -13.68 0.59 -14.97
CA ARG A 260 -13.69 1.18 -16.30
C ARG A 260 -12.35 1.83 -16.61
N LYS A 261 -11.88 1.69 -17.84
CA LYS A 261 -10.78 2.48 -18.40
C LYS A 261 -11.33 3.38 -19.51
N HIS A 262 -11.04 4.67 -19.44
CA HIS A 262 -11.42 5.67 -20.45
C HIS A 262 -10.36 5.79 -21.55
N GLU A 263 -10.75 6.36 -22.69
CA GLU A 263 -9.85 6.61 -23.83
C GLU A 263 -8.73 7.60 -23.49
N ASP A 264 -8.98 8.54 -22.57
CA ASP A 264 -7.97 9.48 -22.06
C ASP A 264 -6.94 8.83 -21.10
N GLY A 265 -7.00 7.52 -20.94
CA GLY A 265 -6.13 6.76 -20.04
C GLY A 265 -6.53 6.82 -18.57
N SER A 266 -7.56 7.61 -18.20
CA SER A 266 -8.08 7.62 -16.84
C SER A 266 -8.88 6.36 -16.52
N VAL A 267 -9.00 6.04 -15.23
CA VAL A 267 -9.72 4.85 -14.77
C VAL A 267 -10.69 5.17 -13.66
N ILE A 268 -11.82 4.44 -13.63
CA ILE A 268 -12.74 4.45 -12.50
C ILE A 268 -12.36 3.30 -11.57
N ILE A 269 -12.13 3.65 -10.32
CA ILE A 269 -11.72 2.72 -9.26
C ILE A 269 -12.78 2.65 -8.20
N LEU A 270 -13.32 1.45 -7.99
CA LEU A 270 -14.16 1.09 -6.86
C LEU A 270 -13.27 0.47 -5.77
N TRP A 271 -13.47 0.82 -4.49
CA TRP A 271 -12.60 0.33 -3.42
C TRP A 271 -13.35 0.13 -2.10
N LYS A 272 -12.79 -0.71 -1.24
CA LYS A 272 -13.17 -0.84 0.16
C LYS A 272 -11.97 -1.06 1.05
N GLU A 273 -12.02 -0.47 2.23
CA GLU A 273 -11.05 -0.71 3.29
C GLU A 273 -11.43 -1.99 4.04
N LEU A 274 -10.53 -2.96 4.04
CA LEU A 274 -10.72 -4.23 4.73
C LEU A 274 -10.22 -4.17 6.18
N GLN A 275 -9.14 -3.41 6.42
CA GLN A 275 -8.56 -3.25 7.74
C GLN A 275 -8.00 -1.85 7.91
N ARG A 276 -8.14 -1.32 9.13
CA ARG A 276 -7.43 -0.14 9.61
C ARG A 276 -7.04 -0.37 11.06
N ARG A 277 -5.76 -0.17 11.35
CA ARG A 277 -5.23 -0.24 12.71
C ARG A 277 -4.07 0.75 12.86
N ASP A 278 -3.63 0.99 14.08
CA ASP A 278 -2.41 1.75 14.31
C ASP A 278 -1.21 0.98 13.74
N ALA A 279 -0.35 1.67 12.99
CA ALA A 279 0.93 1.08 12.59
C ALA A 279 1.82 0.87 13.84
N PRO A 280 2.69 -0.13 13.84
CA PRO A 280 3.59 -0.36 14.96
C PRO A 280 4.53 0.84 15.16
N LYS A 281 4.94 1.08 16.40
CA LYS A 281 5.98 2.05 16.72
C LYS A 281 7.34 1.48 16.33
N LEU A 282 8.17 2.29 15.67
CA LEU A 282 9.56 1.92 15.48
C LEU A 282 10.27 1.89 16.85
N ALA A 283 11.11 0.89 17.05
CA ALA A 283 11.92 0.82 18.25
C ALA A 283 12.91 1.98 18.28
N ASP A 284 12.86 2.79 19.35
CA ASP A 284 13.87 3.78 19.59
C ASP A 284 15.21 3.06 19.84
N LYS A 285 16.24 3.46 19.11
CA LYS A 285 17.59 3.14 19.53
C LYS A 285 17.85 3.87 20.85
N LYS A 286 17.58 3.24 21.99
CA LYS A 286 18.22 3.65 23.24
C LYS A 286 19.72 3.59 22.94
N PHE A 287 20.37 4.75 22.95
CA PHE A 287 21.80 4.86 22.99
C PHE A 287 22.21 4.11 24.28
N VAL A 288 22.57 2.85 24.16
CA VAL A 288 23.33 2.16 25.17
C VAL A 288 24.66 2.90 25.12
N ALA A 289 24.81 3.94 25.94
CA ALA A 289 26.08 4.49 26.31
C ALA A 289 26.82 3.32 26.96
N GLN A 290 27.59 2.60 26.16
CA GLN A 290 28.60 1.70 26.69
C GLN A 290 29.50 2.59 27.55
N ASN A 291 29.41 2.41 28.86
CA ASN A 291 30.33 2.90 29.83
C ASN A 291 31.73 2.39 29.46
N PHE A 292 32.42 3.09 28.59
CA PHE A 292 33.88 3.07 28.51
C PHE A 292 34.40 3.88 29.69
N GLY A 293 34.19 3.36 30.87
CA GLY A 293 34.62 3.91 32.11
C GLY A 293 35.56 2.97 32.80
N ALA A 294 36.82 3.40 32.85
CA ALA A 294 37.80 3.10 33.88
C ALA A 294 38.33 1.66 33.99
N ARG A 295 39.39 1.38 33.26
CA ARG A 295 40.51 0.60 33.79
C ARG A 295 41.79 1.35 33.50
N HIS A 296 42.14 2.26 34.40
CA HIS A 296 43.50 2.64 34.69
C HIS A 296 43.58 2.94 36.20
N ARG A 297 43.99 1.94 36.96
CA ARG A 297 44.92 2.07 38.14
C ARG A 297 45.66 0.75 38.26
#